data_10ec04c34fca41320c7b5f705ffc64bc
#
_entry.id   10ec04c34fca41320c7b5f705ffc64bc
#
_cell.length_a   1.000
_cell.length_b   1.000
_cell.length_c   1.000
_cell.angle_alpha   90.00
_cell.angle_beta   90.00
_cell.angle_gamma   90.00
#
_symmetry.space_group_name_H-M   'P 1'
#
loop_
_entity.id
_entity.type
_entity.pdbx_description
1 polymer ?
#
loop_
_entity_poly.entity_id
_entity_poly.type
_entity_poly.pdbx_seq_one_letter_code
_entity_poly.pdbx_strand_id
1 'polypeptide(L)'
;MRVSVVIFRLPPGRPNRELGRFVKKFYGQETSSWGGKYSYHRSGLLDRVPHRKFLRGVVILRDQDVRGVLAFLEEWEAQVEVRGIRPTREDLAVLRRTVPAHPTRR
;
A
#
# COMPACT_ATOMS: atom_id res chain seq x y z
N MET A 1 -1.99 -18.14 -8.60
CA MET A 1 -2.37 -16.82 -8.02
C MET A 1 -2.33 -15.78 -9.12
N ARG A 2 -3.43 -15.07 -9.28
CA ARG A 2 -3.49 -13.98 -10.24
C ARG A 2 -3.04 -12.69 -9.57
N VAL A 3 -2.22 -11.94 -10.27
CA VAL A 3 -1.55 -10.78 -9.72
C VAL A 3 -1.65 -9.63 -10.70
N SER A 4 -1.81 -8.43 -10.16
CA SER A 4 -1.87 -7.23 -10.98
C SER A 4 -0.94 -6.17 -10.44
N VAL A 5 -0.45 -5.31 -11.33
CA VAL A 5 0.28 -4.12 -10.91
C VAL A 5 -0.69 -2.96 -10.95
N VAL A 6 -0.66 -2.16 -9.89
CA VAL A 6 -1.46 -0.94 -9.79
C VAL A 6 -0.51 0.23 -9.82
N ILE A 7 -0.72 1.12 -10.78
CA ILE A 7 0.11 2.30 -10.97
C ILE A 7 -0.80 3.49 -10.73
N PHE A 8 -0.38 4.40 -9.87
CA PHE A 8 -1.27 5.50 -9.52
C PHE A 8 -0.50 6.76 -9.16
N ARG A 9 -1.20 7.88 -9.25
CA ARG A 9 -0.68 9.15 -8.75
C ARG A 9 -1.87 10.02 -8.36
N LEU A 10 -1.65 10.91 -7.41
CA LEU A 10 -2.67 11.86 -7.05
C LEU A 10 -2.73 12.97 -8.09
N PRO A 11 -3.88 13.67 -8.22
CA PRO A 11 -3.98 14.78 -9.15
C PRO A 11 -2.95 15.85 -8.83
N PRO A 12 -2.45 16.54 -9.84
CA PRO A 12 -1.49 17.63 -9.60
C PRO A 12 -2.16 18.76 -8.84
N GLY A 13 -1.35 19.56 -8.15
CA GLY A 13 -1.86 20.73 -7.46
C GLY A 13 -2.32 20.52 -6.04
N ARG A 14 -2.24 19.29 -5.54
CA ARG A 14 -2.63 19.03 -4.16
C ARG A 14 -1.60 19.60 -3.20
N PRO A 15 -2.04 20.22 -2.09
CA PRO A 15 -1.10 20.72 -1.09
C PRO A 15 -0.26 19.58 -0.49
N ASN A 16 0.97 19.90 -0.12
CA ASN A 16 1.86 18.90 0.49
C ASN A 16 1.25 18.25 1.71
N ARG A 17 0.44 18.99 2.45
CA ARG A 17 -0.22 18.44 3.64
C ARG A 17 -1.15 17.29 3.27
N GLU A 18 -1.89 17.44 2.17
CA GLU A 18 -2.78 16.38 1.72
C GLU A 18 -1.99 15.19 1.19
N LEU A 19 -0.92 15.47 0.45
CA LEU A 19 -0.08 14.39 -0.06
C LEU A 19 0.51 13.58 1.08
N GLY A 20 0.95 14.25 2.14
CA GLY A 20 1.48 13.59 3.31
C GLY A 20 0.43 12.73 4.00
N ARG A 21 -0.78 13.23 4.08
CA ARG A 21 -1.87 12.48 4.68
C ARG A 21 -2.19 11.23 3.89
N PHE A 22 -2.20 11.35 2.56
CA PHE A 22 -2.41 10.19 1.70
C PHE A 22 -1.34 9.13 1.94
N VAL A 23 -0.08 9.54 1.94
CA VAL A 23 1.03 8.60 2.11
C VAL A 23 0.90 7.85 3.42
N LYS A 24 0.57 8.54 4.50
CA LYS A 24 0.40 7.90 5.80
C LYS A 24 -0.75 6.90 5.82
N LYS A 25 -1.85 7.26 5.20
CA LYS A 25 -3.03 6.39 5.18
C LYS A 25 -2.87 5.20 4.25
N PHE A 26 -2.11 5.38 3.19
CA PHE A 26 -1.93 4.31 2.22
C PHE A 26 -0.76 3.40 2.58
N TYR A 27 0.40 3.97 2.82
CA TYR A 27 1.62 3.20 3.08
C TYR A 27 1.88 2.96 4.56
N GLY A 28 1.25 3.73 5.43
CA GLY A 28 1.56 3.67 6.83
C GLY A 28 2.62 4.70 7.22
N GLN A 29 2.94 4.75 8.48
CA GLN A 29 3.84 5.75 9.00
C GLN A 29 4.67 5.18 10.14
N GLU A 30 5.98 5.42 10.09
CA GLU A 30 6.84 5.15 11.22
C GLU A 30 6.83 6.37 12.12
N THR A 31 6.59 6.18 13.38
CA THR A 31 6.61 7.29 14.34
C THR A 31 7.55 6.92 15.49
N SER A 32 8.11 7.94 16.11
CA SER A 32 8.95 7.72 17.26
C SER A 32 8.63 8.77 18.31
N SER A 33 8.92 8.44 19.55
CA SER A 33 8.72 9.35 20.67
C SER A 33 9.91 9.26 21.60
N TRP A 34 10.01 10.24 22.51
CA TRP A 34 11.09 10.27 23.50
C TRP A 34 12.46 10.31 22.83
N GLY A 35 12.61 11.17 21.81
CA GLY A 35 13.89 11.32 21.15
C GLY A 35 14.32 10.08 20.37
N GLY A 36 13.34 9.31 19.89
CA GLY A 36 13.65 8.10 19.15
C GLY A 36 13.78 6.86 20.01
N LYS A 37 13.54 7.00 21.30
CA LYS A 37 13.66 5.86 22.21
C LYS A 37 12.60 4.81 21.94
N TYR A 38 11.41 5.24 21.55
CA TYR A 38 10.33 4.35 21.19
C TYR A 38 9.94 4.62 19.74
N SER A 39 9.70 3.58 18.98
CA SER A 39 9.23 3.75 17.62
C SER A 39 8.03 2.83 17.41
N TYR A 40 7.11 3.31 16.60
CA TYR A 40 5.90 2.56 16.24
C TYR A 40 5.67 2.64 14.76
N HIS A 41 5.02 1.61 14.25
CA HIS A 41 4.52 1.67 12.88
C HIS A 41 3.01 1.86 12.95
N ARG A 42 2.51 2.93 12.34
CA ARG A 42 1.08 3.12 12.19
C ARG A 42 0.66 2.53 10.87
N SER A 43 -0.29 1.61 10.91
CA SER A 43 -0.69 0.87 9.73
C SER A 43 -1.38 1.76 8.71
N GLY A 44 -1.00 1.58 7.45
CA GLY A 44 -1.73 2.11 6.32
C GLY A 44 -2.52 1.00 5.67
N LEU A 45 -3.20 1.32 4.60
CA LEU A 45 -4.00 0.34 3.90
C LEU A 45 -3.18 -0.85 3.43
N LEU A 46 -2.02 -0.60 2.84
CA LEU A 46 -1.19 -1.67 2.31
C LEU A 46 -0.68 -2.63 3.37
N ASP A 47 -0.57 -2.18 4.61
CA ASP A 47 -0.13 -3.06 5.69
C ASP A 47 -1.11 -4.20 5.96
N ARG A 48 -2.35 -4.05 5.51
CA ARG A 48 -3.38 -5.06 5.71
C ARG A 48 -3.58 -5.93 4.48
N VAL A 49 -2.82 -5.66 3.43
CA VAL A 49 -2.99 -6.33 2.15
C VAL A 49 -1.65 -6.86 1.70
N PRO A 50 -1.57 -8.14 1.28
CA PRO A 50 -0.33 -8.64 0.71
C PRO A 50 0.04 -7.79 -0.49
N HIS A 51 1.27 -7.31 -0.52
CA HIS A 51 1.67 -6.41 -1.59
C HIS A 51 3.18 -6.42 -1.75
N ARG A 52 3.61 -5.99 -2.93
CA ARG A 52 5.01 -5.73 -3.19
C ARG A 52 5.11 -4.34 -3.79
N LYS A 53 5.72 -3.43 -3.05
CA LYS A 53 5.90 -2.06 -3.49
C LYS A 53 7.22 -1.96 -4.23
N PHE A 54 7.18 -1.43 -5.47
CA PHE A 54 8.42 -1.17 -6.21
C PHE A 54 8.88 0.25 -6.00
N LEU A 55 7.98 1.17 -6.27
CA LEU A 55 8.23 2.58 -6.15
C LEU A 55 6.97 3.19 -5.57
N ARG A 56 7.08 4.43 -5.10
CA ARG A 56 5.87 5.14 -4.68
C ARG A 56 4.96 5.27 -5.90
N GLY A 57 3.76 4.79 -5.77
CA GLY A 57 2.81 4.79 -6.86
C GLY A 57 2.81 3.55 -7.73
N VAL A 58 3.61 2.54 -7.39
CA VAL A 58 3.65 1.29 -8.15
C VAL A 58 3.65 0.13 -7.18
N VAL A 59 2.57 -0.64 -7.17
CA VAL A 59 2.45 -1.74 -6.23
C VAL A 59 1.83 -2.96 -6.92
N ILE A 60 2.31 -4.13 -6.55
CA ILE A 60 1.76 -5.40 -7.04
C ILE A 60 0.86 -5.97 -5.96
N LEU A 61 -0.32 -6.42 -6.38
CA LEU A 61 -1.33 -6.96 -5.49
C LEU A 61 -1.89 -8.25 -6.04
N ARG A 62 -2.49 -9.04 -5.17
CA ARG A 62 -3.30 -10.16 -5.63
C ARG A 62 -4.56 -9.57 -6.27
N ASP A 63 -5.05 -10.19 -7.33
CA ASP A 63 -6.24 -9.69 -8.01
C ASP A 63 -7.42 -9.51 -7.04
N GLN A 64 -7.55 -10.40 -6.08
CA GLN A 64 -8.66 -10.33 -5.13
C GLN A 64 -8.62 -9.10 -4.24
N ASP A 65 -7.47 -8.45 -4.12
CA ASP A 65 -7.32 -7.27 -3.28
C ASP A 65 -7.37 -5.96 -4.07
N VAL A 66 -7.38 -6.05 -5.39
CA VAL A 66 -7.32 -4.85 -6.23
C VAL A 66 -8.52 -3.95 -6.01
N ARG A 67 -9.71 -4.52 -5.95
CA ARG A 67 -10.93 -3.71 -5.82
C ARG A 67 -10.90 -2.84 -4.56
N GLY A 68 -10.49 -3.40 -3.44
CA GLY A 68 -10.43 -2.64 -2.20
C GLY A 68 -9.43 -1.50 -2.26
N VAL A 69 -8.28 -1.75 -2.88
CA VAL A 69 -7.27 -0.72 -3.03
C VAL A 69 -7.76 0.37 -3.98
N LEU A 70 -8.41 -0.02 -5.08
CA LEU A 70 -8.96 0.96 -6.01
C LEU A 70 -10.01 1.85 -5.37
N ALA A 71 -10.85 1.29 -4.50
CA ALA A 71 -11.86 2.07 -3.80
C ALA A 71 -11.21 3.18 -2.98
N PHE A 72 -10.13 2.84 -2.29
CA PHE A 72 -9.41 3.84 -1.50
C PHE A 72 -8.80 4.92 -2.41
N LEU A 73 -8.16 4.49 -3.50
CA LEU A 73 -7.53 5.44 -4.42
C LEU A 73 -8.56 6.36 -5.07
N GLU A 74 -9.75 5.83 -5.33
CA GLU A 74 -10.83 6.62 -5.91
C GLU A 74 -11.27 7.74 -4.97
N GLU A 75 -11.30 7.47 -3.67
CA GLU A 75 -11.65 8.50 -2.69
C GLU A 75 -10.68 9.68 -2.75
N TRP A 76 -9.46 9.42 -3.13
CA TRP A 76 -8.44 10.45 -3.25
C TRP A 76 -8.35 11.01 -4.67
N GLU A 77 -9.26 10.56 -5.54
CA GLU A 77 -9.31 11.01 -6.93
C GLU A 77 -8.02 10.70 -7.67
N ALA A 78 -7.35 9.64 -7.29
CA ALA A 78 -6.09 9.26 -7.91
C ALA A 78 -6.30 8.83 -9.36
N GLN A 79 -5.30 9.07 -10.17
CA GLN A 79 -5.25 8.52 -11.53
C GLN A 79 -4.66 7.13 -11.40
N VAL A 80 -5.32 6.13 -11.96
CA VAL A 80 -4.94 4.74 -11.73
C VAL A 80 -4.91 3.95 -13.03
N GLU A 81 -3.88 3.11 -13.17
CA GLU A 81 -3.80 2.10 -14.23
C GLU A 81 -3.59 0.75 -13.56
N VAL A 82 -4.31 -0.25 -14.04
CA VAL A 82 -4.18 -1.60 -13.50
C VAL A 82 -3.88 -2.54 -14.67
N ARG A 83 -2.89 -3.41 -14.48
CA ARG A 83 -2.53 -4.40 -15.49
C ARG A 83 -2.31 -5.74 -14.82
N GLY A 84 -2.89 -6.80 -15.40
CA GLY A 84 -2.56 -8.14 -14.97
C GLY A 84 -1.14 -8.47 -15.38
N ILE A 85 -0.41 -9.15 -14.52
CA ILE A 85 0.97 -9.50 -14.83
C ILE A 85 1.21 -10.96 -14.52
N ARG A 86 2.26 -11.49 -15.13
CA ARG A 86 2.77 -12.81 -14.75
C ARG A 86 3.75 -12.61 -13.60
N PRO A 87 3.42 -13.07 -12.39
CA PRO A 87 4.30 -12.81 -11.26
C PRO A 87 5.58 -13.64 -11.36
N THR A 88 6.68 -13.07 -10.87
CA THR A 88 7.91 -13.82 -10.73
C THR A 88 7.84 -14.62 -9.44
N ARG A 89 8.81 -15.51 -9.26
CA ARG A 89 8.94 -16.24 -8.00
C ARG A 89 9.09 -15.29 -6.83
N GLU A 90 9.86 -14.22 -7.03
CA GLU A 90 10.08 -13.24 -5.99
C GLU A 90 8.80 -12.50 -5.65
N ASP A 91 8.01 -12.15 -6.67
CA ASP A 91 6.72 -11.51 -6.43
C ASP A 91 5.86 -12.38 -5.54
N LEU A 92 5.76 -13.66 -5.88
CA LEU A 92 4.92 -14.58 -5.12
C LEU A 92 5.41 -14.74 -3.69
N ALA A 93 6.73 -14.83 -3.52
CA ALA A 93 7.30 -14.98 -2.18
C ALA A 93 6.96 -13.77 -1.32
N VAL A 94 7.08 -12.57 -1.89
CA VAL A 94 6.76 -11.34 -1.15
C VAL A 94 5.28 -11.29 -0.81
N LEU A 95 4.42 -11.61 -1.78
CA LEU A 95 2.99 -11.57 -1.54
C LEU A 95 2.56 -12.53 -0.45
N ARG A 96 3.21 -13.68 -0.36
CA ARG A 96 2.89 -14.64 0.69
C ARG A 96 3.35 -14.20 2.07
N ARG A 97 4.41 -13.37 2.14
CA ARG A 97 4.97 -12.95 3.42
C ARG A 97 4.37 -11.68 3.96
N THR A 98 3.80 -10.84 3.09
CA THR A 98 3.38 -9.52 3.52
C THR A 98 2.03 -9.47 4.20
N VAL A 99 1.32 -10.60 4.30
CA VAL A 99 0.10 -10.61 5.06
C VAL A 99 0.47 -10.43 6.51
N PRO A 100 0.07 -9.34 7.13
CA PRO A 100 0.42 -9.14 8.54
C PRO A 100 -0.24 -10.20 9.36
N ALA A 101 0.50 -10.73 10.26
CA ALA A 101 -0.09 -11.58 11.26
C ALA A 101 -1.06 -10.69 11.98
N HIS A 102 -2.29 -10.98 11.92
CA HIS A 102 -3.23 -10.25 12.68
C HIS A 102 -3.05 -10.61 14.08
N PRO A 103 -2.58 -9.68 14.78
CA PRO A 103 -2.56 -9.93 16.20
C PRO A 103 -3.98 -9.99 16.59
N THR A 104 -4.50 -10.63 16.81
CA THR A 104 -5.76 -10.41 17.15
C THR A 104 -6.24 -11.27 17.96
N ARG A 105 -5.92 -10.96 17.60
CA ARG A 105 -6.20 -11.34 17.96
C ARG A 105 -6.40 -11.90 18.47
N ARG A 106 -6.41 -12.15 18.95
CA ARG A 106 -6.65 -12.67 19.35
C ARG A 106 -6.72 -12.81 20.04
#